data_59ea611f74e8cddbe1a5fe314ed05891
#
_entry.id   59ea611f74e8cddbe1a5fe314ed05891
#
_cell.length_a   1.000
_cell.length_b   1.000
_cell.length_c   1.000
_cell.angle_alpha   90.00
_cell.angle_beta   90.00
_cell.angle_gamma   90.00
#
_symmetry.space_group_name_H-M   'P 1'
#
loop_
_entity.id
_entity.type
_entity.pdbx_description
1 polymer ?
#
loop_
_entity_poly.entity_id
_entity_poly.type
_entity_poly.pdbx_seq_one_letter_code
_entity_poly.pdbx_strand_id
1 'polypeptide(L)'
;MSANRYSSGTVWVLSLLLLIACVLVSPAMAGTKYLSGGPSLSAAVTGTNELISGQTVPLQVTVQNSGLIDSKFSQTGLVDRTDLPNTAKTVTVGLGSGSAPVTIQSDPQMIGDILGGASGQSKFNVKVEADAPSGTYTLPVSVNYTYLESAEQVGTDSLNYNYVTKSLIIPLTVTIRSEVIVDVQKISAEQLNVGTEGYLNLTLQNTGNENGKNAIVKIVRNGASPITPTDSSVYIGDFAKGAVVNCRYRVAVSTEAAAQTYPVDVIVAYEDHDGINRTSRLQTIGVPIGGKIDFKVSSEAPSINPGQKKVLDVQYTNVGATTVYSAQARLSAVDPFTSNDDTAYLGDIKPGDSVMAHFEVSTTSDATIKQYGLDSEIRYRDALDNSQISDTMKVPVNVVAKTGTSAILGNPIILAVIAAIIIGVGYFLYTRKKGSA
;
A
#
# COMPACT_ATOMS: atom_id res chain seq x y z
N MET A 1 22.74 37.44 -122.62
CA MET A 1 22.53 37.99 -121.31
C MET A 1 21.06 37.82 -120.97
N SER A 2 20.72 36.77 -120.19
CA SER A 2 19.34 36.43 -119.83
C SER A 2 19.12 36.91 -118.39
N ALA A 3 18.31 37.92 -118.17
CA ALA A 3 17.91 38.40 -116.87
C ALA A 3 16.63 37.64 -116.38
N ASN A 4 16.80 36.84 -115.34
CA ASN A 4 15.74 36.08 -114.72
C ASN A 4 14.84 37.04 -113.93
N ARG A 5 13.61 37.28 -114.38
CA ARG A 5 12.61 38.05 -113.66
C ARG A 5 11.86 37.11 -112.68
N TYR A 6 12.21 37.11 -111.44
CA TYR A 6 11.34 36.49 -110.46
C TYR A 6 10.04 37.27 -110.36
N SER A 7 8.94 36.55 -110.54
CA SER A 7 7.60 37.12 -110.47
C SER A 7 7.32 37.68 -109.05
N SER A 8 6.82 38.90 -108.90
CA SER A 8 6.49 39.60 -107.68
C SER A 8 5.56 38.75 -106.76
N GLY A 9 4.79 37.83 -107.31
CA GLY A 9 3.90 36.91 -106.57
C GLY A 9 4.64 35.90 -105.70
N THR A 10 5.82 35.41 -106.14
CA THR A 10 6.59 34.44 -105.31
C THR A 10 7.25 35.09 -104.10
N VAL A 11 7.60 36.35 -104.19
CA VAL A 11 8.14 37.11 -103.00
C VAL A 11 7.05 37.37 -101.95
N TRP A 12 5.83 37.69 -102.40
CA TRP A 12 4.69 37.88 -101.51
C TRP A 12 4.26 36.60 -100.85
N VAL A 13 4.24 35.46 -101.50
CA VAL A 13 3.92 34.15 -100.94
C VAL A 13 4.97 33.72 -99.91
N LEU A 14 6.28 33.94 -100.23
CA LEU A 14 7.36 33.63 -99.30
C LEU A 14 7.35 34.54 -98.09
N SER A 15 7.05 35.85 -98.26
CA SER A 15 6.90 36.75 -97.09
C SER A 15 5.68 36.46 -96.28
N LEU A 16 4.55 36.05 -96.83
CA LEU A 16 3.36 35.63 -96.15
C LEU A 16 3.56 34.32 -95.42
N LEU A 17 4.27 33.35 -96.00
CA LEU A 17 4.67 32.10 -95.33
C LEU A 17 5.65 32.34 -94.18
N LEU A 18 6.57 33.29 -94.36
CA LEU A 18 7.49 33.68 -93.29
C LEU A 18 6.78 34.39 -92.14
N LEU A 19 5.77 35.22 -92.46
CA LEU A 19 4.93 35.92 -91.48
C LEU A 19 4.00 34.93 -90.70
N ILE A 20 3.45 33.94 -91.45
CA ILE A 20 2.64 32.87 -90.84
C ILE A 20 3.54 31.97 -89.96
N ALA A 21 4.76 31.66 -90.37
CA ALA A 21 5.71 30.92 -89.53
C ALA A 21 6.12 31.68 -88.25
N CYS A 22 6.25 33.02 -88.34
CA CYS A 22 6.48 33.86 -87.20
C CYS A 22 5.26 33.96 -86.20
N VAL A 23 4.04 33.87 -86.76
CA VAL A 23 2.79 33.89 -85.91
C VAL A 23 2.54 32.51 -85.28
N LEU A 24 3.04 31.42 -85.95
CA LEU A 24 2.90 30.07 -85.40
C LEU A 24 3.97 29.69 -84.34
N VAL A 25 5.03 30.49 -84.17
CA VAL A 25 5.90 30.38 -83.03
C VAL A 25 5.19 31.02 -81.81
N SER A 26 4.25 30.33 -81.27
CA SER A 26 3.73 30.68 -79.88
C SER A 26 4.96 30.73 -79.01
N PRO A 27 5.21 31.83 -78.28
CA PRO A 27 6.24 31.80 -77.27
C PRO A 27 5.85 30.70 -76.31
N ALA A 28 6.69 29.68 -76.21
CA ALA A 28 6.55 28.71 -75.15
C ALA A 28 6.65 29.52 -73.85
N MET A 29 5.47 29.91 -73.28
CA MET A 29 5.42 30.54 -71.98
C MET A 29 5.90 29.50 -70.99
N ALA A 30 7.14 29.59 -70.56
CA ALA A 30 7.72 28.77 -69.51
C ALA A 30 6.91 29.03 -68.25
N GLY A 31 6.11 28.05 -67.88
CA GLY A 31 5.34 28.11 -66.61
C GLY A 31 6.27 28.19 -65.43
N THR A 32 5.86 28.96 -64.43
CA THR A 32 6.58 29.06 -63.18
C THR A 32 5.68 28.59 -62.05
N LYS A 33 6.22 27.78 -61.15
CA LYS A 33 5.60 27.38 -59.90
C LYS A 33 6.52 27.80 -58.76
N TYR A 34 5.99 28.55 -57.84
CA TYR A 34 6.69 28.95 -56.64
C TYR A 34 5.94 28.46 -55.41
N LEU A 35 6.63 27.73 -54.55
CA LEU A 35 6.13 27.27 -53.24
C LEU A 35 6.98 27.91 -52.17
N SER A 36 6.34 28.52 -51.20
CA SER A 36 6.98 29.07 -50.00
C SER A 36 6.13 28.83 -48.78
N GLY A 37 6.66 29.11 -47.62
CA GLY A 37 5.99 28.94 -46.37
C GLY A 37 6.99 28.55 -45.27
N GLY A 38 6.49 27.96 -44.24
CA GLY A 38 7.33 27.45 -43.18
C GLY A 38 6.55 26.77 -42.09
N PRO A 39 7.20 25.90 -41.32
CA PRO A 39 6.62 25.35 -40.12
C PRO A 39 6.37 26.45 -39.07
N SER A 40 5.25 26.32 -38.37
CA SER A 40 4.91 27.12 -37.17
C SER A 40 4.76 26.17 -35.99
N LEU A 41 5.82 26.05 -35.19
CA LEU A 41 5.89 25.05 -34.13
C LEU A 41 5.48 25.64 -32.79
N SER A 42 4.66 24.89 -32.05
CA SER A 42 4.30 25.14 -30.65
C SER A 42 4.54 23.88 -29.85
N ALA A 43 4.76 24.01 -28.54
CA ALA A 43 4.96 22.89 -27.62
C ALA A 43 3.97 22.96 -26.46
N ALA A 44 3.47 21.80 -26.04
CA ALA A 44 2.58 21.66 -24.90
C ALA A 44 2.90 20.39 -24.12
N VAL A 45 2.58 20.36 -22.83
CA VAL A 45 2.62 19.13 -22.03
C VAL A 45 1.41 18.27 -22.37
N THR A 46 1.64 16.99 -22.61
CA THR A 46 0.55 16.01 -22.75
C THR A 46 0.30 15.38 -21.39
N GLY A 47 -0.93 15.51 -20.88
CA GLY A 47 -1.30 15.07 -19.54
C GLY A 47 -1.17 16.19 -18.51
N THR A 48 -0.64 15.87 -17.32
CA THR A 48 -0.47 16.86 -16.26
C THR A 48 0.85 17.62 -16.39
N ASN A 49 0.79 18.94 -16.22
CA ASN A 49 1.96 19.80 -16.09
C ASN A 49 2.36 20.05 -14.62
N GLU A 50 1.76 19.31 -13.67
CA GLU A 50 2.07 19.40 -12.26
C GLU A 50 3.19 18.42 -11.90
N LEU A 51 4.23 18.95 -11.28
CA LEU A 51 5.39 18.23 -10.79
C LEU A 51 5.40 18.29 -9.27
N ILE A 52 5.90 17.23 -8.62
CA ILE A 52 5.94 17.17 -7.16
C ILE A 52 7.40 17.16 -6.71
N SER A 53 7.73 17.94 -5.71
CA SER A 53 9.07 18.05 -5.14
C SER A 53 9.64 16.68 -4.74
N GLY A 54 10.91 16.45 -5.04
CA GLY A 54 11.64 15.21 -4.76
C GLY A 54 11.34 14.03 -5.68
N GLN A 55 10.43 14.19 -6.66
CA GLN A 55 10.08 13.10 -7.59
C GLN A 55 10.84 13.19 -8.91
N THR A 56 10.98 12.02 -9.56
CA THR A 56 11.31 11.93 -10.99
C THR A 56 10.04 11.59 -11.76
N VAL A 57 9.63 12.48 -12.64
CA VAL A 57 8.37 12.38 -13.38
C VAL A 57 8.67 12.30 -14.87
N PRO A 58 8.07 11.38 -15.63
CA PRO A 58 8.14 11.38 -17.08
C PRO A 58 7.23 12.48 -17.65
N LEU A 59 7.82 13.55 -18.17
CA LEU A 59 7.11 14.66 -18.81
C LEU A 59 7.01 14.39 -20.32
N GLN A 60 5.79 14.30 -20.83
CA GLN A 60 5.54 14.10 -22.25
C GLN A 60 5.28 15.46 -22.92
N VAL A 61 6.10 15.79 -23.90
CA VAL A 61 6.02 17.04 -24.66
C VAL A 61 5.54 16.75 -26.06
N THR A 62 4.45 17.40 -26.47
CA THR A 62 3.92 17.34 -27.83
C THR A 62 4.31 18.63 -28.54
N VAL A 63 4.97 18.47 -29.69
CA VAL A 63 5.29 19.57 -30.62
C VAL A 63 4.28 19.52 -31.77
N GLN A 64 3.51 20.58 -31.93
CA GLN A 64 2.50 20.73 -32.99
C GLN A 64 3.00 21.68 -34.05
N ASN A 65 2.75 21.36 -35.32
CA ASN A 65 3.06 22.21 -36.46
C ASN A 65 1.76 22.76 -37.11
N SER A 66 1.53 24.04 -36.99
CA SER A 66 0.39 24.76 -37.60
C SER A 66 0.80 25.56 -38.88
N GLY A 67 1.98 25.28 -39.43
CA GLY A 67 2.51 25.98 -40.58
C GLY A 67 1.67 25.80 -41.84
N LEU A 68 1.58 26.88 -42.62
CA LEU A 68 0.82 26.96 -43.87
C LEU A 68 1.75 27.01 -45.07
N ILE A 69 1.19 26.75 -46.25
CA ILE A 69 1.88 26.82 -47.53
C ILE A 69 1.32 28.00 -48.30
N ASP A 70 2.23 28.85 -48.84
CA ASP A 70 1.92 29.85 -49.87
C ASP A 70 2.36 29.29 -51.20
N SER A 71 1.46 29.25 -52.17
CA SER A 71 1.76 28.77 -53.50
C SER A 71 1.31 29.76 -54.59
N LYS A 72 2.18 30.03 -55.56
CA LYS A 72 1.89 30.83 -56.74
C LYS A 72 2.12 29.99 -57.97
N PHE A 73 1.10 29.89 -58.82
CA PHE A 73 1.18 29.18 -60.09
C PHE A 73 0.90 30.14 -61.25
N SER A 74 1.68 30.05 -62.32
CA SER A 74 1.44 30.78 -63.56
C SER A 74 0.97 29.88 -64.70
N GLN A 75 1.05 28.56 -64.54
CA GLN A 75 0.62 27.58 -65.54
C GLN A 75 0.37 26.20 -64.93
N THR A 76 -0.50 25.39 -65.54
CA THR A 76 -0.75 24.00 -65.20
C THR A 76 0.26 23.04 -65.81
N GLY A 77 0.51 21.87 -65.18
CA GLY A 77 1.39 20.81 -65.69
C GLY A 77 2.79 20.76 -65.08
N LEU A 78 2.97 21.34 -63.90
CA LEU A 78 4.22 21.26 -63.13
C LEU A 78 4.33 19.97 -62.33
N VAL A 79 5.57 19.51 -62.05
CA VAL A 79 5.86 18.30 -61.31
C VAL A 79 5.31 18.41 -59.86
N ASP A 80 4.55 17.40 -59.45
CA ASP A 80 4.14 17.27 -58.05
C ASP A 80 5.32 16.90 -57.15
N ARG A 81 5.32 17.48 -55.97
CA ARG A 81 6.36 17.28 -54.95
C ARG A 81 5.80 16.67 -53.71
N THR A 82 6.55 15.75 -53.11
CA THR A 82 6.25 15.18 -51.78
C THR A 82 6.73 16.08 -50.63
N ASP A 83 7.75 16.92 -50.87
CA ASP A 83 8.27 17.85 -49.88
C ASP A 83 7.50 19.18 -49.91
N LEU A 84 6.92 19.50 -48.75
CA LEU A 84 6.12 20.72 -48.59
C LEU A 84 6.83 21.74 -47.65
N PRO A 85 6.80 23.04 -48.00
CA PRO A 85 7.47 24.08 -47.21
C PRO A 85 7.05 24.14 -45.75
N ASN A 86 5.82 23.75 -45.41
CA ASN A 86 5.31 23.73 -44.07
C ASN A 86 5.67 22.45 -43.27
N THR A 87 6.51 21.56 -43.81
CA THR A 87 6.98 20.35 -43.11
C THR A 87 8.25 20.66 -42.35
N ALA A 88 8.25 20.47 -41.05
CA ALA A 88 9.44 20.46 -40.21
C ALA A 88 10.10 19.06 -40.33
N LYS A 89 11.31 19.00 -40.88
CA LYS A 89 12.05 17.75 -41.16
C LYS A 89 13.11 17.51 -40.09
N THR A 90 13.37 16.23 -39.80
CA THR A 90 14.40 15.80 -38.83
C THR A 90 14.34 16.54 -37.53
N VAL A 91 13.10 16.69 -37.00
CA VAL A 91 12.85 17.48 -35.78
C VAL A 91 13.52 16.82 -34.60
N THR A 92 14.40 17.56 -33.92
CA THR A 92 15.05 17.16 -32.68
C THR A 92 14.56 18.08 -31.56
N VAL A 93 14.04 17.48 -30.51
CA VAL A 93 13.48 18.20 -29.33
C VAL A 93 14.38 17.95 -28.13
N GLY A 94 14.80 19.04 -27.50
CA GLY A 94 15.51 19.03 -26.21
C GLY A 94 14.71 19.77 -25.16
N LEU A 95 14.84 19.39 -23.89
CA LEU A 95 14.24 20.07 -22.75
C LEU A 95 15.35 20.62 -21.86
N GLY A 96 15.22 21.88 -21.46
CA GLY A 96 16.12 22.52 -20.50
C GLY A 96 15.43 22.76 -19.17
N SER A 97 16.19 22.95 -18.10
CA SER A 97 15.65 23.28 -16.76
C SER A 97 15.25 24.75 -16.63
N GLY A 98 15.87 25.65 -17.42
CA GLY A 98 15.65 27.10 -17.26
C GLY A 98 15.98 27.56 -15.84
N SER A 99 15.04 28.28 -15.21
CA SER A 99 15.12 28.71 -13.80
C SER A 99 14.40 27.74 -12.84
N ALA A 100 13.82 26.66 -13.35
CA ALA A 100 13.09 25.72 -12.52
C ALA A 100 14.07 24.85 -11.70
N PRO A 101 13.74 24.52 -10.44
CA PRO A 101 14.55 23.64 -9.59
C PRO A 101 14.36 22.17 -9.99
N VAL A 102 14.78 21.86 -11.22
CA VAL A 102 14.67 20.52 -11.80
C VAL A 102 15.94 20.14 -12.55
N THR A 103 16.23 18.85 -12.61
CA THR A 103 17.29 18.26 -13.43
C THR A 103 16.65 17.41 -14.53
N ILE A 104 16.99 17.70 -15.79
CA ILE A 104 16.54 16.90 -16.94
C ILE A 104 17.50 15.72 -17.09
N GLN A 105 16.98 14.50 -17.01
CA GLN A 105 17.75 13.25 -17.06
C GLN A 105 17.69 12.56 -18.43
N SER A 106 17.13 13.23 -19.45
CA SER A 106 17.00 12.68 -20.80
C SER A 106 17.72 13.57 -21.81
N ASP A 107 18.43 12.96 -22.73
CA ASP A 107 19.04 13.63 -23.87
C ASP A 107 17.99 14.14 -24.88
N PRO A 108 18.36 15.08 -25.79
CA PRO A 108 17.52 15.50 -26.90
C PRO A 108 17.08 14.31 -27.78
N GLN A 109 15.82 14.31 -28.21
CA GLN A 109 15.20 13.22 -28.95
C GLN A 109 14.82 13.64 -30.36
N MET A 110 15.17 12.81 -31.35
CA MET A 110 14.69 12.96 -32.69
C MET A 110 13.29 12.35 -32.82
N ILE A 111 12.31 13.17 -33.24
CA ILE A 111 10.90 12.75 -33.36
C ILE A 111 10.44 12.64 -34.82
N GLY A 112 11.38 12.79 -35.78
CA GLY A 112 11.12 12.65 -37.21
C GLY A 112 10.56 13.91 -37.86
N ASP A 113 9.81 13.75 -38.93
CA ASP A 113 9.21 14.84 -39.72
C ASP A 113 7.80 15.15 -39.17
N ILE A 114 7.48 16.44 -39.05
CA ILE A 114 6.16 16.92 -38.63
C ILE A 114 5.55 17.74 -39.77
N LEU A 115 4.55 17.17 -40.46
CA LEU A 115 3.81 17.84 -41.51
C LEU A 115 2.98 19.02 -40.94
N GLY A 116 2.62 19.97 -41.80
CA GLY A 116 1.65 21.00 -41.43
C GLY A 116 0.31 20.38 -40.98
N GLY A 117 -0.16 20.76 -39.81
CA GLY A 117 -1.36 20.19 -39.14
C GLY A 117 -1.09 18.95 -38.32
N ALA A 118 0.12 18.36 -38.36
CA ALA A 118 0.49 17.19 -37.55
C ALA A 118 1.23 17.56 -36.24
N SER A 119 1.45 16.55 -35.41
CA SER A 119 2.22 16.68 -34.15
C SER A 119 3.17 15.49 -33.98
N GLY A 120 4.27 15.74 -33.24
CA GLY A 120 5.22 14.73 -32.80
C GLY A 120 5.34 14.76 -31.26
N GLN A 121 5.75 13.66 -30.65
CA GLN A 121 5.85 13.53 -29.19
C GLN A 121 7.27 13.13 -28.77
N SER A 122 7.72 13.68 -27.65
CA SER A 122 8.95 13.33 -26.95
C SER A 122 8.68 13.14 -25.46
N LYS A 123 9.49 12.32 -24.78
CA LYS A 123 9.33 12.01 -23.36
C LYS A 123 10.63 12.28 -22.62
N PHE A 124 10.57 13.12 -21.59
CA PHE A 124 11.73 13.50 -20.78
C PHE A 124 11.53 13.07 -19.33
N ASN A 125 12.55 12.48 -18.72
CA ASN A 125 12.55 12.23 -17.28
C ASN A 125 13.05 13.50 -16.58
N VAL A 126 12.17 14.10 -15.78
CA VAL A 126 12.42 15.34 -15.05
C VAL A 126 12.51 15.00 -13.58
N LYS A 127 13.66 15.18 -12.96
CA LYS A 127 13.86 15.07 -11.51
C LYS A 127 13.67 16.43 -10.88
N VAL A 128 12.68 16.55 -10.01
CA VAL A 128 12.43 17.76 -9.21
C VAL A 128 13.29 17.71 -7.95
N GLU A 129 13.92 18.82 -7.56
CA GLU A 129 14.69 18.92 -6.32
C GLU A 129 13.80 18.65 -5.10
N ALA A 130 14.38 18.06 -4.05
CA ALA A 130 13.60 17.64 -2.87
C ALA A 130 13.00 18.82 -2.11
N ASP A 131 13.68 19.94 -2.10
CA ASP A 131 13.29 21.20 -1.45
C ASP A 131 12.81 22.26 -2.45
N ALA A 132 12.45 21.85 -3.68
CA ALA A 132 11.94 22.73 -4.71
C ALA A 132 10.73 23.54 -4.20
N PRO A 133 10.78 24.89 -4.24
CA PRO A 133 9.64 25.69 -3.83
C PRO A 133 8.43 25.44 -4.75
N SER A 134 7.23 25.51 -4.19
CA SER A 134 6.00 25.52 -4.99
C SER A 134 5.93 26.78 -5.85
N GLY A 135 5.41 26.64 -7.06
CA GLY A 135 5.29 27.76 -7.98
C GLY A 135 5.18 27.32 -9.43
N THR A 136 4.95 28.31 -10.29
CA THR A 136 4.90 28.12 -11.74
C THR A 136 6.26 28.47 -12.35
N TYR A 137 6.79 27.53 -13.14
CA TYR A 137 8.11 27.63 -13.77
C TYR A 137 8.00 27.45 -15.28
N THR A 138 8.99 27.98 -15.98
CA THR A 138 9.09 27.83 -17.44
C THR A 138 10.30 27.00 -17.79
N LEU A 139 10.07 25.88 -18.48
CA LEU A 139 11.10 25.03 -19.04
C LEU A 139 11.31 25.40 -20.52
N PRO A 140 12.54 25.70 -20.98
CA PRO A 140 12.81 25.96 -22.39
C PRO A 140 12.85 24.66 -23.18
N VAL A 141 11.96 24.52 -24.17
CA VAL A 141 11.98 23.43 -25.14
C VAL A 141 12.76 23.90 -26.38
N SER A 142 13.91 23.33 -26.62
CA SER A 142 14.69 23.58 -27.83
C SER A 142 14.23 22.66 -28.98
N VAL A 143 13.86 23.22 -30.11
CA VAL A 143 13.41 22.48 -31.28
C VAL A 143 14.30 22.84 -32.44
N ASN A 144 15.07 21.89 -32.97
CA ASN A 144 15.92 22.02 -34.13
C ASN A 144 15.29 21.26 -35.31
N TYR A 145 15.15 21.89 -36.42
CA TYR A 145 14.55 21.29 -37.61
C TYR A 145 15.06 21.92 -38.90
N THR A 146 14.98 21.19 -40.00
CA THR A 146 15.21 21.68 -41.36
C THR A 146 13.88 21.74 -42.10
N TYR A 147 13.68 22.76 -42.93
CA TYR A 147 12.48 22.84 -43.75
C TYR A 147 12.80 23.42 -45.11
N LEU A 148 11.92 23.17 -46.06
CA LEU A 148 12.01 23.75 -47.40
C LEU A 148 11.47 25.18 -47.34
N GLU A 149 12.36 26.19 -47.34
CA GLU A 149 11.96 27.60 -47.31
C GLU A 149 11.26 28.01 -48.59
N SER A 150 11.83 27.59 -49.73
CA SER A 150 11.23 27.84 -51.04
C SER A 150 11.59 26.78 -52.05
N ALA A 151 10.67 26.55 -52.98
CA ALA A 151 10.91 25.72 -54.17
C ALA A 151 10.42 26.48 -55.39
N GLU A 152 11.31 26.67 -56.36
CA GLU A 152 11.02 27.35 -57.58
C GLU A 152 11.21 26.40 -58.78
N GLN A 153 10.25 26.37 -59.69
CA GLN A 153 10.34 25.66 -60.96
C GLN A 153 10.13 26.67 -62.09
N VAL A 154 11.09 26.70 -62.95
CA VAL A 154 11.07 27.55 -64.20
C VAL A 154 11.09 26.62 -65.41
N GLY A 155 9.97 26.60 -66.13
CA GLY A 155 9.81 25.64 -67.27
C GLY A 155 9.71 24.18 -66.72
N THR A 156 10.11 23.23 -67.60
CA THR A 156 10.09 21.79 -67.29
C THR A 156 11.40 21.27 -66.70
N ASP A 157 12.49 22.00 -66.86
CA ASP A 157 13.85 21.49 -66.71
C ASP A 157 14.64 22.12 -65.52
N SER A 158 14.15 23.20 -64.92
CA SER A 158 14.85 23.88 -63.82
C SER A 158 14.07 23.84 -62.50
N LEU A 159 14.63 23.13 -61.52
CA LEU A 159 14.08 23.05 -60.18
C LEU A 159 15.14 23.54 -59.19
N ASN A 160 14.77 24.51 -58.36
CA ASN A 160 15.61 25.04 -57.29
C ASN A 160 14.93 24.83 -55.95
N TYR A 161 15.67 24.22 -55.00
CA TYR A 161 15.21 23.93 -53.65
C TYR A 161 16.10 24.63 -52.63
N ASN A 162 15.51 25.47 -51.78
CA ASN A 162 16.21 26.13 -50.71
C ASN A 162 15.78 25.55 -49.37
N TYR A 163 16.66 24.80 -48.71
CA TYR A 163 16.43 24.27 -47.35
C TYR A 163 17.16 25.11 -46.33
N VAL A 164 16.46 25.38 -45.21
CA VAL A 164 16.99 26.16 -44.09
C VAL A 164 16.82 25.38 -42.80
N THR A 165 17.88 25.37 -41.98
CA THR A 165 17.84 24.81 -40.63
C THR A 165 17.54 25.91 -39.62
N LYS A 166 16.56 25.67 -38.75
CA LYS A 166 16.18 26.58 -37.66
C LYS A 166 16.30 25.93 -36.33
N SER A 167 16.66 26.76 -35.33
CA SER A 167 16.60 26.43 -33.89
C SER A 167 15.59 27.37 -33.24
N LEU A 168 14.65 26.82 -32.49
CA LEU A 168 13.59 27.55 -31.85
C LEU A 168 13.57 27.16 -30.37
N ILE A 169 13.38 28.13 -29.47
CA ILE A 169 13.14 27.89 -28.02
C ILE A 169 11.70 28.24 -27.73
N ILE A 170 10.94 27.25 -27.29
CA ILE A 170 9.53 27.38 -26.95
C ILE A 170 9.38 27.28 -25.42
N PRO A 171 8.75 28.27 -24.75
CA PRO A 171 8.52 28.20 -23.33
C PRO A 171 7.44 27.15 -23.00
N LEU A 172 7.72 26.25 -22.06
CA LEU A 172 6.79 25.24 -21.57
C LEU A 172 6.49 25.50 -20.10
N THR A 173 5.25 25.77 -19.76
CA THR A 173 4.84 26.08 -18.39
C THR A 173 4.57 24.80 -17.61
N VAL A 174 5.21 24.65 -16.45
CA VAL A 174 4.98 23.61 -15.47
C VAL A 174 4.74 24.20 -14.08
N THR A 175 3.98 23.51 -13.25
CA THR A 175 3.70 23.91 -11.87
C THR A 175 4.35 22.90 -10.93
N ILE A 176 5.23 23.37 -10.04
CA ILE A 176 5.76 22.55 -8.95
C ILE A 176 4.86 22.74 -7.75
N ARG A 177 4.36 21.63 -7.21
CA ARG A 177 3.56 21.62 -5.99
C ARG A 177 4.42 21.20 -4.81
N SER A 178 4.19 21.87 -3.68
CA SER A 178 4.61 21.38 -2.38
C SER A 178 3.58 20.36 -1.87
N GLU A 179 4.03 19.37 -1.11
CA GLU A 179 3.16 18.43 -0.41
C GLU A 179 3.74 18.08 0.96
N VAL A 180 2.87 17.69 1.88
CA VAL A 180 3.27 17.05 3.13
C VAL A 180 3.73 15.64 2.78
N ILE A 181 4.99 15.33 3.09
CA ILE A 181 5.55 13.99 2.98
C ILE A 181 5.76 13.48 4.39
N VAL A 182 5.09 12.38 4.71
CA VAL A 182 5.15 11.77 6.04
C VAL A 182 6.27 10.75 6.08
N ASP A 183 7.19 10.92 7.02
CA ASP A 183 8.18 9.92 7.39
C ASP A 183 7.89 9.39 8.80
N VAL A 184 7.77 8.06 8.94
CA VAL A 184 7.51 7.40 10.22
C VAL A 184 8.83 7.02 10.86
N GLN A 185 9.31 7.84 11.78
CA GLN A 185 10.61 7.68 12.43
C GLN A 185 10.64 6.60 13.51
N LYS A 186 9.52 6.43 14.24
CA LYS A 186 9.42 5.44 15.32
C LYS A 186 8.05 4.82 15.37
N ILE A 187 8.03 3.51 15.56
CA ILE A 187 6.84 2.69 15.78
C ILE A 187 7.02 1.99 17.13
N SER A 188 6.05 2.11 18.02
CA SER A 188 6.04 1.43 19.32
C SER A 188 4.68 0.84 19.60
N ALA A 189 4.65 -0.48 19.76
CA ALA A 189 3.47 -1.24 20.14
C ALA A 189 3.43 -1.44 21.65
N GLU A 190 2.38 -0.99 22.31
CA GLU A 190 2.14 -1.20 23.73
C GLU A 190 0.99 -2.19 23.93
N GLN A 191 1.25 -3.33 24.55
CA GLN A 191 0.28 -4.38 24.85
C GLN A 191 -0.50 -4.89 23.62
N LEU A 192 0.10 -4.82 22.44
CA LEU A 192 -0.47 -5.37 21.22
C LEU A 192 -0.11 -6.84 21.08
N ASN A 193 -1.01 -7.69 21.55
CA ASN A 193 -0.88 -9.13 21.48
C ASN A 193 -2.06 -9.74 20.73
N VAL A 194 -1.91 -10.98 20.31
CA VAL A 194 -3.00 -11.72 19.65
C VAL A 194 -4.25 -11.74 20.56
N GLY A 195 -5.37 -11.28 20.02
CA GLY A 195 -6.66 -11.25 20.71
C GLY A 195 -6.83 -10.14 21.74
N THR A 196 -5.91 -9.15 21.82
CA THR A 196 -6.02 -8.05 22.77
C THR A 196 -6.21 -6.70 22.07
N GLU A 197 -6.64 -5.70 22.83
CA GLU A 197 -6.51 -4.29 22.47
C GLU A 197 -5.27 -3.69 23.13
N GLY A 198 -4.64 -2.75 22.44
CA GLY A 198 -3.46 -2.06 22.94
C GLY A 198 -3.28 -0.71 22.24
N TYR A 199 -2.12 -0.12 22.40
CA TYR A 199 -1.79 1.16 21.82
C TYR A 199 -0.67 1.05 20.77
N LEU A 200 -0.87 1.73 19.65
CA LEU A 200 0.14 1.99 18.64
C LEU A 200 0.60 3.44 18.75
N ASN A 201 1.86 3.65 19.14
CA ASN A 201 2.48 4.96 19.21
C ASN A 201 3.37 5.16 17.99
N LEU A 202 3.15 6.26 17.26
CA LEU A 202 3.89 6.65 16.08
C LEU A 202 4.57 7.99 16.29
N THR A 203 5.84 8.10 15.94
CA THR A 203 6.54 9.37 15.80
C THR A 203 6.70 9.67 14.33
N LEU A 204 6.11 10.77 13.87
CA LEU A 204 6.03 11.17 12.47
C LEU A 204 6.76 12.47 12.25
N GLN A 205 7.43 12.61 11.10
CA GLN A 205 8.03 13.87 10.65
C GLN A 205 7.47 14.27 9.30
N ASN A 206 7.24 15.56 9.11
CA ASN A 206 6.97 16.13 7.80
C ASN A 206 8.31 16.41 7.10
N THR A 207 8.71 15.55 6.17
CA THR A 207 9.91 15.71 5.34
C THR A 207 9.63 16.43 4.03
N GLY A 208 8.36 16.75 3.77
CA GLY A 208 7.95 17.54 2.62
C GLY A 208 8.25 19.03 2.79
N ASN A 209 7.87 19.81 1.80
CA ASN A 209 8.04 21.27 1.80
C ASN A 209 6.73 22.05 1.89
N GLU A 210 5.62 21.37 2.17
CA GLU A 210 4.33 21.98 2.50
C GLU A 210 4.13 22.06 4.01
N ASN A 211 3.61 23.17 4.48
CA ASN A 211 3.15 23.34 5.85
C ASN A 211 1.66 22.99 5.92
N GLY A 212 1.37 21.74 6.31
CA GLY A 212 0.00 21.29 6.47
C GLY A 212 -0.68 22.00 7.65
N LYS A 213 -1.81 22.65 7.41
CA LYS A 213 -2.67 23.23 8.46
C LYS A 213 -3.80 22.27 8.79
N ASN A 214 -4.37 22.38 9.98
CA ASN A 214 -5.51 21.56 10.41
C ASN A 214 -5.26 20.06 10.16
N ALA A 215 -4.04 19.62 10.33
CA ALA A 215 -3.62 18.27 9.97
C ALA A 215 -4.20 17.20 10.91
N ILE A 216 -4.63 16.10 10.30
CA ILE A 216 -5.17 14.91 10.97
C ILE A 216 -4.38 13.70 10.48
N VAL A 217 -3.68 13.04 11.38
CA VAL A 217 -3.03 11.76 11.07
C VAL A 217 -4.04 10.64 11.21
N LYS A 218 -4.15 9.82 10.18
CA LYS A 218 -5.07 8.68 10.15
C LYS A 218 -4.29 7.39 9.95
N ILE A 219 -4.67 6.36 10.70
CA ILE A 219 -4.25 4.99 10.44
C ILE A 219 -5.39 4.25 9.75
N VAL A 220 -5.06 3.47 8.74
CA VAL A 220 -6.02 2.72 7.92
C VAL A 220 -5.61 1.26 7.91
N ARG A 221 -6.59 0.37 8.02
CA ARG A 221 -6.36 -1.06 7.91
C ARG A 221 -5.83 -1.40 6.51
N ASN A 222 -4.67 -2.07 6.46
CA ASN A 222 -4.11 -2.53 5.18
C ASN A 222 -4.68 -3.90 4.83
N GLY A 223 -5.56 -3.97 3.84
CA GLY A 223 -6.10 -5.21 3.30
C GLY A 223 -6.61 -6.19 4.35
N ALA A 224 -6.03 -7.40 4.39
CA ALA A 224 -6.36 -8.47 5.33
C ALA A 224 -5.61 -8.39 6.67
N SER A 225 -4.97 -7.28 7.01
CA SER A 225 -4.29 -7.12 8.30
C SER A 225 -5.26 -7.42 9.45
N PRO A 226 -4.84 -8.22 10.46
CA PRO A 226 -5.68 -8.52 11.61
C PRO A 226 -5.75 -7.36 12.62
N ILE A 227 -5.05 -6.25 12.36
CA ILE A 227 -5.06 -5.05 13.19
C ILE A 227 -6.24 -4.19 12.76
N THR A 228 -7.12 -3.88 13.69
CA THR A 228 -8.29 -3.01 13.47
C THR A 228 -8.16 -1.78 14.37
N PRO A 229 -8.02 -0.57 13.80
CA PRO A 229 -8.02 0.65 14.57
C PRO A 229 -9.38 0.86 15.28
N THR A 230 -9.37 1.03 16.59
CA THR A 230 -10.52 1.47 17.37
C THR A 230 -10.61 3.00 17.34
N ASP A 231 -9.45 3.66 17.47
CA ASP A 231 -9.27 5.07 17.18
C ASP A 231 -8.42 5.18 15.91
N SER A 232 -8.99 5.73 14.83
CA SER A 232 -8.33 5.76 13.52
C SER A 232 -7.72 7.11 13.17
N SER A 233 -7.90 8.16 13.99
CA SER A 233 -7.48 9.52 13.66
C SER A 233 -7.05 10.33 14.87
N VAL A 234 -5.98 11.12 14.71
CA VAL A 234 -5.46 12.05 15.71
C VAL A 234 -5.29 13.43 15.05
N TYR A 235 -5.95 14.45 15.61
CA TYR A 235 -5.75 15.84 15.20
C TYR A 235 -4.44 16.37 15.78
N ILE A 236 -3.56 16.88 14.92
CA ILE A 236 -2.23 17.40 15.30
C ILE A 236 -2.08 18.91 15.08
N GLY A 237 -3.07 19.60 14.45
CA GLY A 237 -3.00 21.00 14.15
C GLY A 237 -2.03 21.31 13.01
N ASP A 238 -1.09 22.24 13.24
CA ASP A 238 -0.10 22.63 12.24
C ASP A 238 1.01 21.59 12.15
N PHE A 239 1.23 21.07 10.94
CA PHE A 239 2.28 20.13 10.63
C PHE A 239 3.29 20.76 9.66
N ALA A 240 4.07 21.69 10.19
CA ALA A 240 5.05 22.45 9.43
C ALA A 240 6.17 21.55 8.86
N LYS A 241 6.86 22.03 7.81
CA LYS A 241 8.07 21.39 7.28
C LYS A 241 9.08 21.11 8.39
N GLY A 242 9.55 19.87 8.50
CA GLY A 242 10.49 19.41 9.52
C GLY A 242 9.88 19.14 10.90
N ALA A 243 8.61 19.49 11.14
CA ALA A 243 7.96 19.23 12.41
C ALA A 243 7.87 17.72 12.72
N VAL A 244 8.06 17.38 14.00
CA VAL A 244 7.94 16.01 14.51
C VAL A 244 6.75 15.97 15.47
N VAL A 245 5.88 14.99 15.29
CA VAL A 245 4.67 14.79 16.10
C VAL A 245 4.56 13.37 16.59
N ASN A 246 3.95 13.20 17.76
CA ASN A 246 3.66 11.89 18.33
C ASN A 246 2.15 11.65 18.32
N CYS A 247 1.76 10.52 17.75
CA CYS A 247 0.37 10.08 17.68
C CYS A 247 0.20 8.77 18.41
N ARG A 248 -0.88 8.62 19.17
CA ARG A 248 -1.24 7.40 19.88
C ARG A 248 -2.60 6.93 19.43
N TYR A 249 -2.71 5.67 19.04
CA TYR A 249 -3.93 5.05 18.55
C TYR A 249 -4.27 3.83 19.39
N ARG A 250 -5.55 3.66 19.68
CA ARG A 250 -6.05 2.41 20.23
C ARG A 250 -6.38 1.47 19.09
N VAL A 251 -5.85 0.25 19.15
CA VAL A 251 -6.04 -0.75 18.09
C VAL A 251 -6.34 -2.12 18.71
N ALA A 252 -7.19 -2.89 18.05
CA ALA A 252 -7.52 -4.26 18.42
C ALA A 252 -6.84 -5.24 17.45
N VAL A 253 -6.40 -6.38 17.99
CA VAL A 253 -5.79 -7.47 17.23
C VAL A 253 -6.73 -8.67 17.24
N SER A 254 -6.99 -9.25 16.06
CA SER A 254 -7.83 -10.45 15.94
C SER A 254 -7.27 -11.62 16.76
N THR A 255 -8.16 -12.45 17.32
CA THR A 255 -7.81 -13.71 17.99
C THR A 255 -7.21 -14.75 17.05
N GLU A 256 -7.48 -14.62 15.75
CA GLU A 256 -6.96 -15.49 14.68
C GLU A 256 -5.57 -15.08 14.18
N ALA A 257 -5.02 -13.98 14.71
CA ALA A 257 -3.70 -13.49 14.29
C ALA A 257 -2.59 -14.42 14.76
N ALA A 258 -1.46 -14.41 14.05
CA ALA A 258 -0.21 -14.96 14.53
C ALA A 258 0.69 -13.88 15.12
N ALA A 259 1.64 -14.27 15.97
CA ALA A 259 2.65 -13.36 16.52
C ALA A 259 3.69 -13.03 15.46
N GLN A 260 3.47 -11.93 14.74
CA GLN A 260 4.35 -11.44 13.67
C GLN A 260 4.09 -9.96 13.39
N THR A 261 4.85 -9.39 12.48
CA THR A 261 4.66 -8.00 12.03
C THR A 261 3.60 -7.93 10.94
N TYR A 262 2.62 -7.01 11.10
CA TYR A 262 1.55 -6.78 10.13
C TYR A 262 1.56 -5.36 9.58
N PRO A 263 1.13 -5.17 8.32
CA PRO A 263 1.07 -3.86 7.71
C PRO A 263 -0.11 -3.05 8.25
N VAL A 264 0.14 -1.76 8.44
CA VAL A 264 -0.86 -0.71 8.70
C VAL A 264 -0.51 0.49 7.85
N ASP A 265 -1.50 1.15 7.28
CA ASP A 265 -1.30 2.32 6.44
C ASP A 265 -1.49 3.61 7.24
N VAL A 266 -0.62 4.58 6.99
CA VAL A 266 -0.65 5.91 7.59
C VAL A 266 -0.84 6.95 6.51
N ILE A 267 -1.76 7.89 6.71
CA ILE A 267 -1.99 9.05 5.85
C ILE A 267 -2.22 10.29 6.71
N VAL A 268 -1.90 11.46 6.16
CA VAL A 268 -2.19 12.75 6.80
C VAL A 268 -3.13 13.54 5.89
N ALA A 269 -4.31 13.88 6.40
CA ALA A 269 -5.19 14.86 5.78
C ALA A 269 -4.84 16.24 6.32
N TYR A 270 -4.71 17.23 5.45
CA TYR A 270 -4.29 18.59 5.82
C TYR A 270 -4.88 19.62 4.85
N GLU A 271 -4.85 20.87 5.24
CA GLU A 271 -5.13 22.02 4.41
C GLU A 271 -3.81 22.63 3.94
N ASP A 272 -3.62 22.80 2.62
CA ASP A 272 -2.42 23.41 2.04
C ASP A 272 -2.39 24.93 2.21
N HIS A 273 -1.34 25.60 1.70
CA HIS A 273 -1.18 27.05 1.80
C HIS A 273 -2.27 27.83 1.05
N ASP A 274 -2.94 27.21 0.07
CA ASP A 274 -4.06 27.79 -0.70
C ASP A 274 -5.42 27.57 -0.01
N GLY A 275 -5.46 26.90 1.15
CA GLY A 275 -6.68 26.55 1.85
C GLY A 275 -7.42 25.35 1.27
N ILE A 276 -6.74 24.52 0.45
CA ILE A 276 -7.32 23.37 -0.19
C ILE A 276 -7.02 22.11 0.64
N ASN A 277 -8.06 21.32 0.91
CA ASN A 277 -7.90 20.05 1.60
C ASN A 277 -7.13 19.03 0.73
N ARG A 278 -6.05 18.51 1.28
CA ARG A 278 -5.14 17.53 0.66
C ARG A 278 -4.97 16.32 1.56
N THR A 279 -4.45 15.27 0.96
CA THR A 279 -4.04 14.06 1.68
C THR A 279 -2.62 13.70 1.24
N SER A 280 -1.77 13.38 2.22
CA SER A 280 -0.42 12.90 1.95
C SER A 280 -0.45 11.57 1.19
N ARG A 281 0.69 11.17 0.65
CA ARG A 281 0.84 9.81 0.15
C ARG A 281 0.65 8.81 1.29
N LEU A 282 0.11 7.65 0.94
CA LEU A 282 -0.05 6.53 1.85
C LEU A 282 1.33 5.96 2.17
N GLN A 283 1.61 5.78 3.47
CA GLN A 283 2.81 5.10 3.94
C GLN A 283 2.43 3.84 4.70
N THR A 284 2.90 2.68 4.22
CA THR A 284 2.70 1.41 4.90
C THR A 284 3.81 1.18 5.91
N ILE A 285 3.43 0.88 7.16
CA ILE A 285 4.35 0.56 8.26
C ILE A 285 4.12 -0.86 8.75
N GLY A 286 5.17 -1.48 9.32
CA GLY A 286 5.08 -2.79 9.96
C GLY A 286 4.87 -2.65 11.46
N VAL A 287 3.76 -3.17 11.99
CA VAL A 287 3.44 -3.15 13.42
C VAL A 287 3.67 -4.54 14.01
N PRO A 288 4.60 -4.71 14.97
CA PRO A 288 4.86 -6.00 15.61
C PRO A 288 3.72 -6.36 16.57
N ILE A 289 3.21 -7.59 16.46
CA ILE A 289 2.20 -8.17 17.34
C ILE A 289 2.83 -9.27 18.19
N GLY A 290 2.65 -9.19 19.51
CA GLY A 290 3.10 -10.18 20.46
C GLY A 290 2.25 -11.45 20.48
N GLY A 291 2.73 -12.49 21.18
CA GLY A 291 2.06 -13.78 21.29
C GLY A 291 0.72 -13.72 22.04
N LYS A 292 -0.07 -14.78 21.90
CA LYS A 292 -1.34 -14.93 22.61
C LYS A 292 -1.08 -15.03 24.11
N ILE A 293 -2.03 -14.54 24.92
CA ILE A 293 -2.11 -14.85 26.33
C ILE A 293 -2.70 -16.26 26.46
N ASP A 294 -1.98 -17.16 27.06
CA ASP A 294 -2.38 -18.55 27.15
C ASP A 294 -1.94 -19.19 28.49
N PHE A 295 -2.69 -20.17 28.94
CA PHE A 295 -2.45 -20.88 30.18
C PHE A 295 -2.48 -22.37 29.97
N LYS A 296 -1.80 -23.10 30.83
CA LYS A 296 -1.92 -24.55 30.91
C LYS A 296 -2.00 -25.04 32.35
N VAL A 297 -2.69 -26.15 32.54
CA VAL A 297 -2.66 -26.91 33.80
C VAL A 297 -1.37 -27.72 33.79
N SER A 298 -0.50 -27.50 34.76
CA SER A 298 0.81 -28.11 34.92
C SER A 298 0.95 -29.08 36.09
N SER A 299 -0.10 -29.21 36.93
CA SER A 299 -0.13 -30.19 38.04
C SER A 299 -0.37 -31.61 37.52
N GLU A 300 0.10 -32.59 38.28
CA GLU A 300 -0.34 -33.98 38.09
C GLU A 300 -1.84 -34.08 38.40
N ALA A 301 -2.49 -35.11 37.81
CA ALA A 301 -3.91 -35.35 38.04
C ALA A 301 -4.17 -35.76 39.50
N PRO A 302 -4.83 -34.90 40.33
CA PRO A 302 -5.16 -35.27 41.71
C PRO A 302 -6.13 -36.46 41.75
N SER A 303 -6.03 -37.27 42.84
CA SER A 303 -6.89 -38.42 43.03
C SER A 303 -7.94 -38.19 44.09
N ILE A 304 -9.16 -38.67 43.86
CA ILE A 304 -10.29 -38.60 44.78
C ILE A 304 -11.05 -39.92 44.79
N ASN A 305 -11.63 -40.33 45.92
CA ASN A 305 -12.43 -41.55 46.01
C ASN A 305 -13.93 -41.29 45.83
N PRO A 306 -14.72 -42.24 45.31
CA PRO A 306 -16.18 -42.13 45.29
C PRO A 306 -16.78 -41.78 46.64
N GLY A 307 -17.68 -40.77 46.67
CA GLY A 307 -18.30 -40.23 47.87
C GLY A 307 -17.38 -39.44 48.79
N GLN A 308 -16.20 -39.03 48.31
CA GLN A 308 -15.25 -38.24 49.10
C GLN A 308 -15.39 -36.76 48.77
N LYS A 309 -15.17 -35.91 49.79
CA LYS A 309 -14.94 -34.49 49.68
C LYS A 309 -13.43 -34.25 49.84
N LYS A 310 -12.82 -33.51 48.94
CA LYS A 310 -11.36 -33.26 48.92
C LYS A 310 -11.05 -31.90 48.30
N VAL A 311 -9.99 -31.26 48.79
CA VAL A 311 -9.38 -30.10 48.14
C VAL A 311 -8.46 -30.61 47.01
N LEU A 312 -8.70 -30.16 45.82
CA LEU A 312 -7.88 -30.41 44.64
C LEU A 312 -6.88 -29.27 44.50
N ASP A 313 -5.59 -29.60 44.44
CA ASP A 313 -4.51 -28.67 44.17
C ASP A 313 -4.23 -28.68 42.63
N VAL A 314 -4.50 -27.56 41.99
CA VAL A 314 -4.34 -27.39 40.54
C VAL A 314 -3.35 -26.28 40.25
N GLN A 315 -2.27 -26.61 39.60
CA GLN A 315 -1.25 -25.65 39.21
C GLN A 315 -1.54 -25.09 37.80
N TYR A 316 -1.64 -23.77 37.70
CA TYR A 316 -1.77 -23.06 36.44
C TYR A 316 -0.45 -22.36 36.09
N THR A 317 -0.01 -22.47 34.83
CA THR A 317 1.16 -21.80 34.34
C THR A 317 0.75 -20.84 33.24
N ASN A 318 1.20 -19.58 33.28
CA ASN A 318 1.08 -18.64 32.21
C ASN A 318 2.13 -18.99 31.12
N VAL A 319 1.68 -19.59 30.03
CA VAL A 319 2.53 -19.94 28.87
C VAL A 319 2.45 -18.88 27.77
N GLY A 320 1.69 -17.82 28.00
CA GLY A 320 1.55 -16.67 27.10
C GLY A 320 2.73 -15.71 27.15
N ALA A 321 2.65 -14.65 26.37
CA ALA A 321 3.74 -13.69 26.15
C ALA A 321 3.76 -12.51 27.13
N THR A 322 2.69 -12.29 27.92
CA THR A 322 2.53 -11.10 28.77
C THR A 322 2.06 -11.43 30.18
N THR A 323 2.32 -10.49 31.11
CA THR A 323 1.79 -10.56 32.46
C THR A 323 0.28 -10.36 32.45
N VAL A 324 -0.44 -11.17 33.19
CA VAL A 324 -1.87 -10.99 33.52
C VAL A 324 -2.02 -10.54 34.94
N TYR A 325 -3.06 -9.76 35.20
CA TYR A 325 -3.30 -9.13 36.51
C TYR A 325 -4.62 -9.61 37.11
N SER A 326 -4.67 -9.67 38.44
CA SER A 326 -5.86 -10.06 39.20
C SER A 326 -6.53 -11.33 38.68
N ALA A 327 -5.72 -12.33 38.29
CA ALA A 327 -6.19 -13.58 37.71
C ALA A 327 -7.00 -14.37 38.75
N GLN A 328 -8.11 -14.96 38.28
CA GLN A 328 -8.99 -15.81 39.09
C GLN A 328 -9.35 -17.04 38.25
N ALA A 329 -8.97 -18.22 38.73
CA ALA A 329 -9.36 -19.47 38.10
C ALA A 329 -10.76 -19.90 38.58
N ARG A 330 -11.54 -20.46 37.67
CA ARG A 330 -12.81 -21.12 37.94
C ARG A 330 -12.76 -22.55 37.45
N LEU A 331 -13.24 -23.49 38.28
CA LEU A 331 -13.37 -24.91 37.97
C LEU A 331 -14.86 -25.26 37.84
N SER A 332 -15.25 -25.74 36.66
CA SER A 332 -16.61 -26.19 36.39
C SER A 332 -16.76 -27.66 36.79
N ALA A 333 -17.38 -27.92 37.94
CA ALA A 333 -17.70 -29.26 38.37
C ALA A 333 -18.92 -29.78 37.61
N VAL A 334 -18.77 -30.95 36.97
CA VAL A 334 -19.84 -31.66 36.24
C VAL A 334 -19.97 -33.07 36.82
N ASP A 335 -21.15 -33.68 36.69
CA ASP A 335 -21.39 -35.05 37.18
C ASP A 335 -20.26 -36.02 36.84
N PRO A 336 -19.72 -36.79 37.77
CA PRO A 336 -20.15 -37.05 39.16
C PRO A 336 -19.58 -36.09 40.24
N PHE A 337 -19.04 -34.92 39.84
CA PHE A 337 -18.45 -33.96 40.76
C PHE A 337 -19.41 -32.81 41.04
N THR A 338 -19.34 -32.32 42.28
CA THR A 338 -19.94 -31.07 42.73
C THR A 338 -18.90 -30.24 43.46
N SER A 339 -18.97 -28.89 43.34
CA SER A 339 -18.05 -28.00 44.03
C SER A 339 -18.85 -27.00 44.89
N ASN A 340 -18.35 -26.72 46.08
CA ASN A 340 -18.85 -25.64 46.95
C ASN A 340 -17.94 -24.42 46.91
N ASP A 341 -16.70 -24.59 46.42
CA ASP A 341 -15.71 -23.56 46.23
C ASP A 341 -15.05 -23.80 44.87
N ASP A 342 -15.63 -23.19 43.83
CA ASP A 342 -15.28 -23.37 42.42
C ASP A 342 -14.35 -22.31 41.87
N THR A 343 -13.95 -21.31 42.70
CA THR A 343 -13.12 -20.19 42.30
C THR A 343 -11.89 -20.03 43.19
N ALA A 344 -10.76 -19.72 42.61
CA ALA A 344 -9.50 -19.47 43.29
C ALA A 344 -8.83 -18.19 42.75
N TYR A 345 -8.45 -17.27 43.66
CA TYR A 345 -7.69 -16.08 43.31
C TYR A 345 -6.22 -16.45 43.11
N LEU A 346 -5.64 -16.10 41.95
CA LEU A 346 -4.27 -16.43 41.58
C LEU A 346 -3.34 -15.21 41.66
N GLY A 347 -3.88 -13.97 41.66
CA GLY A 347 -3.10 -12.74 41.64
C GLY A 347 -2.52 -12.41 40.25
N ASP A 348 -1.34 -11.78 40.24
CA ASP A 348 -0.65 -11.40 39.03
C ASP A 348 0.30 -12.54 38.60
N ILE A 349 0.25 -12.94 37.32
CA ILE A 349 1.03 -14.08 36.81
C ILE A 349 1.86 -13.62 35.62
N LYS A 350 3.18 -13.61 35.76
CA LYS A 350 4.11 -13.27 34.68
C LYS A 350 4.27 -14.45 33.70
N PRO A 351 4.73 -14.18 32.45
CA PRO A 351 5.13 -15.23 31.52
C PRO A 351 6.06 -16.25 32.17
N GLY A 352 5.70 -17.53 32.10
CA GLY A 352 6.46 -18.65 32.68
C GLY A 352 6.17 -18.94 34.15
N ASP A 353 5.50 -18.03 34.89
CA ASP A 353 5.17 -18.23 36.31
C ASP A 353 4.03 -19.24 36.45
N SER A 354 4.08 -19.99 37.55
CA SER A 354 3.06 -20.98 37.95
C SER A 354 2.49 -20.64 39.30
N VAL A 355 1.16 -20.75 39.45
CA VAL A 355 0.44 -20.49 40.68
C VAL A 355 -0.48 -21.67 41.02
N MET A 356 -0.57 -22.01 42.28
CA MET A 356 -1.42 -23.10 42.78
C MET A 356 -2.80 -22.55 43.16
N ALA A 357 -3.84 -23.20 42.62
CA ALA A 357 -5.24 -23.02 42.99
C ALA A 357 -5.74 -24.18 43.83
N HIS A 358 -6.61 -23.90 44.79
CA HIS A 358 -7.23 -24.87 45.67
C HIS A 358 -8.73 -24.86 45.44
N PHE A 359 -9.32 -26.01 45.06
CA PHE A 359 -10.75 -26.17 44.82
C PHE A 359 -11.34 -27.26 45.72
N GLU A 360 -12.39 -26.96 46.45
CA GLU A 360 -13.09 -27.95 47.21
C GLU A 360 -14.13 -28.68 46.35
N VAL A 361 -13.89 -29.97 46.10
CA VAL A 361 -14.72 -30.80 45.24
C VAL A 361 -15.23 -32.03 45.98
N SER A 362 -16.46 -32.43 45.69
CA SER A 362 -17.08 -33.66 46.19
C SER A 362 -17.43 -34.57 45.02
N THR A 363 -17.30 -35.88 45.19
CA THR A 363 -17.77 -36.88 44.22
C THR A 363 -18.97 -37.62 44.77
N THR A 364 -19.87 -38.09 43.89
CA THR A 364 -20.95 -38.99 44.22
C THR A 364 -20.41 -40.39 44.60
N SER A 365 -21.14 -41.14 45.44
CA SER A 365 -20.72 -42.44 45.92
C SER A 365 -20.69 -43.52 44.82
N ASP A 366 -21.41 -43.33 43.74
CA ASP A 366 -21.52 -44.18 42.56
C ASP A 366 -20.59 -43.75 41.42
N ALA A 367 -19.70 -42.81 41.65
CA ALA A 367 -18.75 -42.29 40.67
C ALA A 367 -17.91 -43.48 40.10
N THR A 368 -17.89 -43.56 38.78
CA THR A 368 -17.09 -44.56 38.05
C THR A 368 -15.61 -44.31 38.21
N ILE A 369 -14.83 -45.34 38.47
CA ILE A 369 -13.38 -45.29 38.60
C ILE A 369 -12.76 -45.09 37.24
N LYS A 370 -12.34 -43.87 36.94
CA LYS A 370 -11.64 -43.43 35.69
C LYS A 370 -11.04 -42.06 35.87
N GLN A 371 -10.29 -41.62 34.88
CA GLN A 371 -9.89 -40.23 34.78
C GLN A 371 -11.01 -39.39 34.15
N TYR A 372 -11.29 -38.25 34.77
CA TYR A 372 -12.20 -37.22 34.30
C TYR A 372 -11.42 -35.96 33.92
N GLY A 373 -11.96 -35.12 33.03
CA GLY A 373 -11.46 -33.82 32.70
C GLY A 373 -12.50 -32.76 33.08
N LEU A 374 -12.22 -32.00 34.12
CA LEU A 374 -13.09 -30.87 34.53
C LEU A 374 -12.69 -29.64 33.73
N ASP A 375 -13.67 -28.85 33.30
CA ASP A 375 -13.42 -27.59 32.59
C ASP A 375 -12.96 -26.52 33.58
N SER A 376 -11.95 -25.76 33.16
CA SER A 376 -11.46 -24.60 33.91
C SER A 376 -11.13 -23.45 32.98
N GLU A 377 -11.38 -22.24 33.43
CA GLU A 377 -11.08 -20.98 32.77
C GLU A 377 -10.47 -20.00 33.78
N ILE A 378 -9.63 -19.11 33.27
CA ILE A 378 -9.03 -18.04 34.05
C ILE A 378 -9.60 -16.72 33.60
N ARG A 379 -10.28 -16.00 34.47
CA ARG A 379 -10.61 -14.60 34.26
C ARG A 379 -9.47 -13.74 34.76
N TYR A 380 -9.01 -12.77 33.98
CA TYR A 380 -7.89 -11.90 34.31
C TYR A 380 -8.10 -10.50 33.78
N ARG A 381 -7.25 -9.56 34.20
CA ARG A 381 -7.13 -8.25 33.57
C ARG A 381 -5.84 -8.16 32.80
N ASP A 382 -5.90 -7.52 31.61
CA ASP A 382 -4.72 -7.15 30.86
C ASP A 382 -4.04 -5.89 31.43
N ALA A 383 -2.93 -5.45 30.88
CA ALA A 383 -2.21 -4.27 31.38
C ALA A 383 -2.95 -2.95 31.14
N LEU A 384 -4.04 -2.94 30.37
CA LEU A 384 -4.94 -1.81 30.17
C LEU A 384 -6.19 -1.88 31.07
N ASP A 385 -6.20 -2.83 32.04
CA ASP A 385 -7.30 -3.10 32.96
C ASP A 385 -8.58 -3.61 32.28
N ASN A 386 -8.50 -4.14 31.04
CA ASN A 386 -9.63 -4.80 30.39
C ASN A 386 -9.81 -6.20 30.95
N SER A 387 -11.08 -6.59 31.25
CA SER A 387 -11.41 -7.95 31.70
C SER A 387 -11.39 -8.92 30.51
N GLN A 388 -10.63 -10.00 30.66
CA GLN A 388 -10.46 -11.07 29.69
C GLN A 388 -10.74 -12.43 30.32
N ILE A 389 -11.03 -13.43 29.47
CA ILE A 389 -11.24 -14.83 29.88
C ILE A 389 -10.34 -15.70 28.97
N SER A 390 -9.65 -16.67 29.61
CA SER A 390 -8.81 -17.63 28.87
C SER A 390 -9.65 -18.62 28.04
N ASP A 391 -9.00 -19.33 27.13
CA ASP A 391 -9.57 -20.53 26.56
C ASP A 391 -9.83 -21.56 27.69
N THR A 392 -10.84 -22.43 27.47
CA THR A 392 -11.18 -23.48 28.45
C THR A 392 -10.08 -24.56 28.45
N MET A 393 -9.58 -24.86 29.65
CA MET A 393 -8.58 -25.90 29.92
C MET A 393 -9.22 -27.11 30.58
N LYS A 394 -8.65 -28.29 30.39
CA LYS A 394 -9.06 -29.50 31.08
C LYS A 394 -8.17 -29.76 32.29
N VAL A 395 -8.77 -29.84 33.47
CA VAL A 395 -8.12 -30.28 34.70
C VAL A 395 -8.38 -31.78 34.86
N PRO A 396 -7.36 -32.63 34.70
CA PRO A 396 -7.50 -34.07 34.87
C PRO A 396 -7.67 -34.40 36.34
N VAL A 397 -8.67 -35.22 36.68
CA VAL A 397 -8.90 -35.76 38.04
C VAL A 397 -9.10 -37.24 37.99
N ASN A 398 -8.37 -38.00 38.80
CA ASN A 398 -8.45 -39.46 38.85
C ASN A 398 -9.42 -39.89 39.94
N VAL A 399 -10.55 -40.50 39.57
CA VAL A 399 -11.39 -41.21 40.54
C VAL A 399 -10.81 -42.60 40.73
N VAL A 400 -10.38 -42.89 41.97
CA VAL A 400 -9.70 -44.17 42.31
C VAL A 400 -10.46 -44.87 43.40
N ALA A 401 -10.35 -46.22 43.44
CA ALA A 401 -11.00 -47.03 44.47
C ALA A 401 -10.47 -46.70 45.87
N LYS A 402 -11.31 -46.80 46.87
CA LYS A 402 -10.90 -46.69 48.28
C LYS A 402 -9.94 -47.84 48.59
N THR A 403 -8.76 -47.54 49.08
CA THR A 403 -7.73 -48.52 49.47
C THR A 403 -7.44 -48.50 50.95
N GLY A 404 -6.93 -49.58 51.51
CA GLY A 404 -6.54 -49.70 52.93
C GLY A 404 -7.72 -49.84 53.91
N THR A 405 -7.56 -49.37 55.13
CA THR A 405 -8.56 -49.45 56.22
C THR A 405 -9.88 -48.76 55.87
N SER A 406 -9.88 -47.75 55.04
CA SER A 406 -11.10 -47.07 54.60
C SER A 406 -11.97 -47.93 53.66
N ALA A 407 -11.39 -48.85 52.90
CA ALA A 407 -12.14 -49.78 52.06
C ALA A 407 -12.85 -50.84 52.98
N ILE A 408 -12.22 -51.19 54.08
CA ILE A 408 -12.75 -52.16 55.03
C ILE A 408 -13.90 -51.53 55.86
N LEU A 409 -13.69 -50.35 56.42
CA LEU A 409 -14.66 -49.62 57.22
C LEU A 409 -15.84 -49.01 56.45
N GLY A 410 -15.68 -48.82 55.14
CA GLY A 410 -16.74 -48.31 54.26
C GLY A 410 -17.66 -49.38 53.68
N ASN A 411 -17.34 -50.67 53.82
CA ASN A 411 -18.16 -51.75 53.31
C ASN A 411 -19.03 -52.38 54.42
N PRO A 412 -20.37 -52.24 54.37
CA PRO A 412 -21.27 -52.72 55.41
C PRO A 412 -21.21 -54.25 55.62
N ILE A 413 -20.86 -54.98 54.53
CA ILE A 413 -20.71 -56.45 54.64
C ILE A 413 -19.49 -56.82 55.48
N ILE A 414 -18.34 -56.12 55.23
CA ILE A 414 -17.10 -56.36 55.99
C ILE A 414 -17.27 -55.93 57.44
N LEU A 415 -17.96 -54.83 57.72
CA LEU A 415 -18.32 -54.44 59.09
C LEU A 415 -19.20 -55.44 59.81
N ALA A 416 -20.19 -56.02 59.09
CA ALA A 416 -21.05 -57.07 59.63
C ALA A 416 -20.25 -58.35 59.97
N VAL A 417 -19.30 -58.73 59.12
CA VAL A 417 -18.40 -59.86 59.32
C VAL A 417 -17.49 -59.61 60.58
N ILE A 418 -16.87 -58.43 60.63
CA ILE A 418 -16.06 -58.03 61.81
C ILE A 418 -16.88 -58.05 63.13
N ALA A 419 -18.10 -57.51 63.10
CA ALA A 419 -19.03 -57.54 64.23
C ALA A 419 -19.40 -59.01 64.63
N ALA A 420 -19.67 -59.84 63.60
CA ALA A 420 -19.97 -61.28 63.88
C ALA A 420 -18.76 -62.00 64.48
N ILE A 421 -17.53 -61.70 64.07
CA ILE A 421 -16.31 -62.28 64.62
C ILE A 421 -16.11 -61.80 66.06
N ILE A 422 -16.30 -60.51 66.32
CA ILE A 422 -16.20 -59.95 67.74
C ILE A 422 -17.23 -60.57 68.65
N ILE A 423 -18.48 -60.69 68.15
CA ILE A 423 -19.55 -61.36 68.92
C ILE A 423 -19.22 -62.83 69.15
N GLY A 424 -18.74 -63.57 68.11
CA GLY A 424 -18.34 -64.95 68.25
C GLY A 424 -17.18 -65.18 69.21
N VAL A 425 -16.15 -64.29 69.18
CA VAL A 425 -15.01 -64.33 70.09
C VAL A 425 -15.50 -64.00 71.55
N GLY A 426 -16.32 -62.99 71.63
CA GLY A 426 -16.91 -62.61 72.92
C GLY A 426 -17.74 -63.75 73.53
N TYR A 427 -18.58 -64.39 72.72
CA TYR A 427 -19.36 -65.55 73.14
C TYR A 427 -18.45 -66.75 73.52
N PHE A 428 -17.40 -67.02 72.73
CA PHE A 428 -16.43 -68.10 73.01
C PHE A 428 -15.68 -67.82 74.35
N LEU A 429 -15.21 -66.61 74.57
CA LEU A 429 -14.54 -66.21 75.83
C LEU A 429 -15.51 -66.29 77.02
N TYR A 430 -16.78 -65.91 76.82
CA TYR A 430 -17.83 -66.01 77.92
C TYR A 430 -18.12 -67.45 78.27
N THR A 431 -18.28 -68.35 77.27
CA THR A 431 -18.52 -69.78 77.50
C THR A 431 -17.33 -70.51 78.17
N ARG A 432 -16.08 -70.10 77.76
CA ARG A 432 -14.86 -70.63 78.40
C ARG A 432 -14.69 -70.26 79.88
N LYS A 433 -15.14 -69.01 80.18
CA LYS A 433 -15.09 -68.53 81.57
C LYS A 433 -16.17 -69.23 82.46
N LYS A 434 -17.27 -69.70 81.92
CA LYS A 434 -18.33 -70.39 82.55
C LYS A 434 -18.06 -71.94 82.82
N GLY A 435 -17.07 -72.54 82.10
CA GLY A 435 -16.66 -73.86 82.24
C GLY A 435 -15.49 -74.09 83.21
N SER A 436 -14.99 -73.05 83.95
CA SER A 436 -13.88 -73.10 84.91
C SER A 436 -14.32 -72.72 86.33
N ALA A 437 -15.60 -72.74 86.61
CA ALA A 437 -16.15 -72.50 87.98
C ALA A 437 -16.75 -73.80 88.50
#